data_1fc12c1ddc2b88c23a50fb66cd5b6d02
#
_entry.id   1fc12c1ddc2b88c23a50fb66cd5b6d02
#
_cell.length_a   1.000
_cell.length_b   1.000
_cell.length_c   1.000
_cell.angle_alpha   90.00
_cell.angle_beta   90.00
_cell.angle_gamma   90.00
#
_symmetry.space_group_name_H-M   'P 1'
#
loop_
_entity.id
_entity.type
_entity.pdbx_description
1 polymer ?
#
loop_
_entity_poly.entity_id
_entity_poly.type
_entity_poly.pdbx_seq_one_letter_code
_entity_poly.pdbx_strand_id
1 'polypeptide(L)'
;MDTSRSHALFERARTLLPGGVNSPVRAFKSVGGEPFFVQRADGPYLFDVDGNRYIDYVGSWGPMIAGHDHASVRQAVKRAIGDGLSFGAPCEAEVTMAERLTALVPSMEMVRMVNSGTEATLSAIRLARGATGRTSIVKFEGCYHGHGDSFLVKAGSGALTLGVPTSPGVPKALADLTLTLPYNDFDAATALFNEVGADIAGLIIEPVVGNANCLPPRDGYLQHLRDLCTQHGALLIFDEVMTGFRVALGGAQARYGVTPDLSTFGKIIGGGMPVGAYGGRRDLMEQIAPAGPIYQAGTLSGNPVAMAAGLAMLDLVSEPGFHDALEAASNALCDGLEAAARETGVPFTTTRVGGMFGMFFTDQAYVDTYAQAVACDTAAFNRFFHAMLERGVYLAPSAFEAGFMSSAHDAAVIDATLEAARGAFAELAAA
;
A
#
# COMPACT_ATOMS: atom_id res chain seq x y z
N MET A 1 3.64 -18.67 23.41
CA MET A 1 4.86 -17.81 23.28
C MET A 1 5.03 -16.94 24.52
N ASP A 2 6.27 -16.61 24.93
CA ASP A 2 6.51 -15.59 25.97
C ASP A 2 6.31 -14.20 25.32
N THR A 3 5.68 -13.26 26.03
CA THR A 3 5.41 -11.89 25.59
C THR A 3 5.64 -10.87 26.72
N SER A 4 6.30 -11.29 27.80
CA SER A 4 6.42 -10.50 29.03
C SER A 4 7.18 -9.18 28.84
N ARG A 5 8.26 -9.17 28.05
CA ARG A 5 9.02 -7.94 27.74
C ARG A 5 8.29 -7.04 26.77
N SER A 6 7.60 -7.61 25.77
CA SER A 6 6.75 -6.87 24.84
C SER A 6 5.61 -6.17 25.59
N HIS A 7 4.95 -6.87 26.51
CA HIS A 7 3.93 -6.27 27.38
C HIS A 7 4.48 -5.09 28.18
N ALA A 8 5.61 -5.27 28.89
CA ALA A 8 6.23 -4.20 29.67
C ALA A 8 6.63 -2.98 28.83
N LEU A 9 7.10 -3.21 27.59
CA LEU A 9 7.40 -2.13 26.63
C LEU A 9 6.14 -1.42 26.15
N PHE A 10 5.06 -2.15 25.88
CA PHE A 10 3.80 -1.56 25.44
C PHE A 10 3.17 -0.70 26.54
N GLU A 11 3.17 -1.14 27.80
CA GLU A 11 2.74 -0.32 28.93
C GLU A 11 3.51 1.01 29.01
N ARG A 12 4.83 0.97 28.87
CA ARG A 12 5.65 2.19 28.81
C ARG A 12 5.33 3.04 27.58
N ALA A 13 5.20 2.41 26.40
CA ALA A 13 4.93 3.13 25.17
C ALA A 13 3.60 3.90 25.22
N ARG A 14 2.56 3.34 25.84
CA ARG A 14 1.26 4.00 26.00
C ARG A 14 1.32 5.29 26.85
N THR A 15 2.32 5.43 27.71
CA THR A 15 2.52 6.68 28.48
C THR A 15 3.24 7.78 27.69
N LEU A 16 3.86 7.43 26.54
CA LEU A 16 4.74 8.32 25.78
C LEU A 16 4.26 8.57 24.35
N LEU A 17 3.55 7.61 23.77
CA LEU A 17 3.08 7.63 22.40
C LEU A 17 1.55 7.45 22.37
N PRO A 18 0.82 8.17 21.53
CA PRO A 18 -0.62 7.98 21.38
C PRO A 18 -0.96 6.51 21.05
N GLY A 19 -1.63 5.82 21.96
CA GLY A 19 -1.95 4.39 21.84
C GLY A 19 -0.74 3.45 21.85
N GLY A 20 0.45 3.92 22.27
CA GLY A 20 1.69 3.14 22.34
C GLY A 20 2.43 2.92 21.03
N VAL A 21 1.99 3.58 19.92
CA VAL A 21 2.49 3.33 18.56
C VAL A 21 2.62 4.61 17.75
N ASN A 22 3.44 4.57 16.68
CA ASN A 22 3.58 5.66 15.71
C ASN A 22 2.68 5.48 14.46
N SER A 23 1.88 4.40 14.40
CA SER A 23 0.85 4.19 13.37
C SER A 23 -0.27 3.33 13.96
N PRO A 24 -1.57 3.72 13.81
CA PRO A 24 -2.68 3.16 14.59
C PRO A 24 -2.84 1.65 14.47
N VAL A 25 -2.67 1.07 13.28
CA VAL A 25 -2.87 -0.36 13.03
C VAL A 25 -1.90 -1.24 13.83
N ARG A 26 -0.71 -0.73 14.17
CA ARG A 26 0.31 -1.46 14.95
C ARG A 26 -0.10 -1.76 16.40
N ALA A 27 -1.16 -1.12 16.90
CA ALA A 27 -1.64 -1.31 18.27
C ALA A 27 -2.55 -2.54 18.45
N PHE A 28 -2.77 -3.36 17.43
CA PHE A 28 -3.64 -4.56 17.44
C PHE A 28 -5.11 -4.29 17.81
N LYS A 29 -5.54 -3.03 17.78
CA LYS A 29 -6.88 -2.64 18.21
C LYS A 29 -7.99 -3.38 17.46
N SER A 30 -7.80 -3.67 16.16
CA SER A 30 -8.80 -4.33 15.32
C SER A 30 -8.92 -5.84 15.59
N VAL A 31 -7.84 -6.49 16.02
CA VAL A 31 -7.81 -7.94 16.28
C VAL A 31 -7.86 -8.28 17.76
N GLY A 32 -7.65 -7.28 18.64
CA GLY A 32 -7.52 -7.47 20.08
C GLY A 32 -6.13 -7.93 20.50
N GLY A 33 -5.91 -8.04 21.80
CA GLY A 33 -4.61 -8.37 22.36
C GLY A 33 -3.63 -7.20 22.34
N GLU A 34 -2.34 -7.49 22.46
CA GLU A 34 -1.26 -6.50 22.51
C GLU A 34 -0.18 -6.82 21.48
N PRO A 35 0.47 -5.79 20.90
CA PRO A 35 1.52 -6.01 19.91
C PRO A 35 2.81 -6.50 20.55
N PHE A 36 3.54 -7.36 19.85
CA PHE A 36 4.92 -7.68 20.20
C PHE A 36 5.88 -6.56 19.73
N PHE A 37 7.05 -6.48 20.35
CA PHE A 37 8.09 -5.50 20.01
C PHE A 37 9.24 -6.16 19.29
N VAL A 38 9.49 -5.73 18.05
CA VAL A 38 10.54 -6.29 17.19
C VAL A 38 11.93 -5.83 17.68
N GLN A 39 12.85 -6.78 17.79
CA GLN A 39 14.26 -6.55 18.08
C GLN A 39 15.12 -6.51 16.81
N ARG A 40 14.85 -7.43 15.86
CA ARG A 40 15.56 -7.53 14.59
C ARG A 40 14.70 -8.24 13.54
N ALA A 41 15.10 -8.11 12.29
CA ALA A 41 14.45 -8.80 11.17
C ALA A 41 15.51 -9.33 10.21
N ASP A 42 15.21 -10.44 9.51
CA ASP A 42 16.14 -11.08 8.57
C ASP A 42 15.37 -11.97 7.59
N GLY A 43 15.59 -11.80 6.30
CA GLY A 43 14.86 -12.54 5.27
C GLY A 43 13.34 -12.45 5.46
N PRO A 44 12.62 -13.58 5.56
CA PRO A 44 11.18 -13.58 5.76
C PRO A 44 10.76 -13.47 7.24
N TYR A 45 11.69 -13.20 8.18
CA TYR A 45 11.43 -13.34 9.60
C TYR A 45 11.54 -12.03 10.37
N LEU A 46 10.62 -11.85 11.34
CA LEU A 46 10.78 -10.94 12.48
C LEU A 46 11.18 -11.72 13.73
N PHE A 47 11.95 -11.06 14.58
CA PHE A 47 12.34 -11.57 15.90
C PHE A 47 11.98 -10.52 16.94
N ASP A 48 11.20 -10.90 17.95
CA ASP A 48 10.79 -9.98 18.98
C ASP A 48 11.81 -9.90 20.14
N VAL A 49 11.54 -9.01 21.06
CA VAL A 49 12.37 -8.80 22.26
C VAL A 49 12.29 -9.95 23.27
N ASP A 50 11.29 -10.80 23.15
CA ASP A 50 11.05 -11.97 24.00
C ASP A 50 11.73 -13.23 23.44
N GLY A 51 12.30 -13.16 22.23
CA GLY A 51 13.02 -14.25 21.57
C GLY A 51 12.15 -15.11 20.66
N ASN A 52 10.90 -14.73 20.41
CA ASN A 52 10.05 -15.42 19.46
C ASN A 52 10.43 -15.02 18.03
N ARG A 53 10.17 -15.94 17.07
CA ARG A 53 10.36 -15.75 15.64
C ARG A 53 9.04 -15.88 14.90
N TYR A 54 8.79 -14.97 13.96
CA TYR A 54 7.59 -14.96 13.14
C TYR A 54 7.93 -14.90 11.64
N ILE A 55 7.24 -15.71 10.82
CA ILE A 55 7.21 -15.52 9.37
C ILE A 55 6.36 -14.27 9.12
N ASP A 56 6.89 -13.28 8.41
CA ASP A 56 6.28 -11.95 8.28
C ASP A 56 5.64 -11.72 6.92
N TYR A 57 4.33 -11.69 6.87
CA TYR A 57 3.54 -11.32 5.69
C TYR A 57 3.08 -9.84 5.70
N VAL A 58 3.54 -9.04 6.65
CA VAL A 58 3.32 -7.59 6.68
C VAL A 58 4.40 -6.84 5.89
N GLY A 59 5.65 -7.34 5.95
CA GLY A 59 6.77 -6.79 5.19
C GLY A 59 6.96 -5.28 5.35
N SER A 60 6.86 -4.78 6.61
CA SER A 60 6.85 -3.33 6.93
C SER A 60 5.76 -2.55 6.20
N TRP A 61 4.60 -3.16 5.93
CA TRP A 61 3.48 -2.60 5.16
C TRP A 61 3.80 -2.42 3.67
N GLY A 62 4.64 -3.33 3.14
CA GLY A 62 4.91 -3.46 1.71
C GLY A 62 6.33 -3.15 1.22
N PRO A 63 7.18 -2.35 1.88
CA PRO A 63 8.53 -2.05 1.36
C PRO A 63 9.44 -3.27 1.20
N MET A 64 9.28 -4.31 2.04
CA MET A 64 10.23 -5.43 2.13
C MET A 64 9.98 -6.52 1.08
N ILE A 65 9.89 -6.14 -0.21
CA ILE A 65 9.64 -7.08 -1.32
C ILE A 65 10.76 -8.10 -1.52
N ALA A 66 12.00 -7.76 -1.14
CA ALA A 66 13.16 -8.65 -1.17
C ALA A 66 13.42 -9.36 0.18
N GLY A 67 12.47 -9.26 1.13
CA GLY A 67 12.68 -9.66 2.51
C GLY A 67 13.41 -8.60 3.34
N HIS A 68 13.53 -8.86 4.64
CA HIS A 68 14.24 -7.99 5.56
C HIS A 68 15.75 -8.08 5.40
N ASP A 69 16.45 -6.98 5.65
CA ASP A 69 17.91 -6.89 5.73
C ASP A 69 18.66 -7.50 4.51
N HIS A 70 18.11 -7.31 3.30
CA HIS A 70 18.76 -7.83 2.09
C HIS A 70 20.17 -7.26 1.95
N ALA A 71 21.16 -8.14 1.68
CA ALA A 71 22.59 -7.80 1.71
C ALA A 71 22.97 -6.64 0.78
N SER A 72 22.42 -6.61 -0.45
CA SER A 72 22.71 -5.56 -1.44
C SER A 72 22.23 -4.19 -0.95
N VAL A 73 21.00 -4.11 -0.41
CA VAL A 73 20.42 -2.86 0.13
C VAL A 73 21.22 -2.39 1.34
N ARG A 74 21.52 -3.30 2.29
CA ARG A 74 22.32 -2.98 3.48
C ARG A 74 23.71 -2.45 3.10
N GLN A 75 24.37 -3.05 2.10
CA GLN A 75 25.69 -2.59 1.64
C GLN A 75 25.62 -1.22 0.97
N ALA A 76 24.59 -0.95 0.16
CA ALA A 76 24.39 0.35 -0.46
C ALA A 76 24.20 1.44 0.59
N VAL A 77 23.37 1.19 1.60
CA VAL A 77 23.16 2.09 2.75
C VAL A 77 24.48 2.34 3.51
N LYS A 78 25.25 1.27 3.80
CA LYS A 78 26.55 1.41 4.51
C LYS A 78 27.55 2.27 3.73
N ARG A 79 27.60 2.16 2.41
CA ARG A 79 28.45 3.04 1.57
C ARG A 79 27.98 4.49 1.65
N ALA A 80 26.69 4.75 1.43
CA ALA A 80 26.14 6.09 1.43
C ALA A 80 26.31 6.82 2.77
N ILE A 81 26.18 6.12 3.92
CA ILE A 81 26.43 6.69 5.24
C ILE A 81 27.90 7.17 5.38
N GLY A 82 28.86 6.52 4.72
CA GLY A 82 30.26 6.92 4.72
C GLY A 82 30.50 8.31 4.11
N ASP A 83 29.65 8.73 3.19
CA ASP A 83 29.74 10.03 2.51
C ASP A 83 28.89 11.13 3.20
N GLY A 84 28.02 10.77 4.13
CA GLY A 84 27.17 11.68 4.90
C GLY A 84 25.70 11.31 4.90
N LEU A 85 24.97 11.79 5.91
CA LEU A 85 23.55 11.43 6.10
C LEU A 85 22.58 12.31 5.32
N SER A 86 22.96 13.55 5.05
CA SER A 86 22.09 14.54 4.37
C SER A 86 22.94 15.75 3.95
N PHE A 87 22.64 16.31 2.78
CA PHE A 87 23.48 17.40 2.23
C PHE A 87 22.77 18.75 2.18
N GLY A 88 21.43 18.79 2.09
CA GLY A 88 20.68 20.03 1.84
C GLY A 88 21.00 20.65 0.47
N ALA A 89 21.56 19.86 -0.43
CA ALA A 89 21.94 20.19 -1.81
C ALA A 89 21.70 18.99 -2.71
N PRO A 90 21.51 19.17 -4.03
CA PRO A 90 21.33 18.06 -4.97
C PRO A 90 22.53 17.10 -4.97
N CYS A 91 22.27 15.81 -5.18
CA CYS A 91 23.32 14.79 -5.33
C CYS A 91 23.03 13.89 -6.55
N GLU A 92 24.09 13.21 -7.05
CA GLU A 92 24.00 12.33 -8.23
C GLU A 92 22.96 11.22 -8.05
N ALA A 93 22.82 10.67 -6.84
CA ALA A 93 21.88 9.60 -6.55
C ALA A 93 20.41 10.00 -6.79
N GLU A 94 20.07 11.29 -6.65
CA GLU A 94 18.73 11.80 -6.99
C GLU A 94 18.47 11.76 -8.49
N VAL A 95 19.48 12.12 -9.30
CA VAL A 95 19.40 12.07 -10.76
C VAL A 95 19.25 10.61 -11.23
N THR A 96 20.10 9.73 -10.72
CA THR A 96 20.05 8.30 -11.02
C THR A 96 18.69 7.68 -10.64
N MET A 97 18.14 8.05 -9.48
CA MET A 97 16.81 7.60 -9.08
C MET A 97 15.73 8.09 -10.05
N ALA A 98 15.79 9.36 -10.46
CA ALA A 98 14.85 9.92 -11.43
C ALA A 98 14.95 9.22 -12.80
N GLU A 99 16.16 8.95 -13.29
CA GLU A 99 16.40 8.18 -14.53
C GLU A 99 15.83 6.77 -14.45
N ARG A 100 16.02 6.08 -13.31
CA ARG A 100 15.48 4.72 -13.11
C ARG A 100 13.96 4.73 -13.11
N LEU A 101 13.33 5.65 -12.35
CA LEU A 101 11.88 5.74 -12.28
C LEU A 101 11.24 6.09 -13.63
N THR A 102 11.81 7.05 -14.35
CA THR A 102 11.31 7.43 -15.69
C THR A 102 11.52 6.35 -16.75
N ALA A 103 12.55 5.51 -16.61
CA ALA A 103 12.77 4.39 -17.51
C ALA A 103 11.84 3.18 -17.23
N LEU A 104 11.45 2.96 -15.98
CA LEU A 104 10.72 1.76 -15.57
C LEU A 104 9.19 1.96 -15.52
N VAL A 105 8.73 3.19 -15.31
CA VAL A 105 7.30 3.49 -15.11
C VAL A 105 6.72 4.14 -16.36
N PRO A 106 5.71 3.52 -17.02
CA PRO A 106 5.20 3.97 -18.32
C PRO A 106 4.69 5.42 -18.38
N SER A 107 4.03 5.90 -17.32
CA SER A 107 3.49 7.28 -17.27
C SER A 107 4.50 8.35 -16.90
N MET A 108 5.72 7.98 -16.47
CA MET A 108 6.61 8.90 -15.77
C MET A 108 7.62 9.57 -16.70
N GLU A 109 7.27 10.72 -17.25
CA GLU A 109 8.19 11.55 -18.04
C GLU A 109 9.06 12.47 -17.17
N MET A 110 8.58 12.82 -15.98
CA MET A 110 9.28 13.63 -14.98
C MET A 110 8.82 13.23 -13.57
N VAL A 111 9.73 13.31 -12.58
CA VAL A 111 9.46 12.87 -11.21
C VAL A 111 10.00 13.87 -10.18
N ARG A 112 9.31 13.96 -9.03
CA ARG A 112 9.75 14.68 -7.84
C ARG A 112 9.78 13.72 -6.65
N MET A 113 10.95 13.64 -5.98
CA MET A 113 11.10 12.86 -4.75
C MET A 113 10.51 13.61 -3.55
N VAL A 114 9.90 12.85 -2.64
CA VAL A 114 9.38 13.29 -1.34
C VAL A 114 9.72 12.22 -0.28
N ASN A 115 9.23 12.37 0.98
CA ASN A 115 9.64 11.47 2.07
C ASN A 115 8.59 10.40 2.44
N SER A 116 7.39 10.47 1.88
CA SER A 116 6.31 9.52 2.18
C SER A 116 5.28 9.46 1.06
N GLY A 117 4.48 8.38 1.04
CA GLY A 117 3.32 8.27 0.17
C GLY A 117 2.30 9.40 0.41
N THR A 118 2.10 9.83 1.66
CA THR A 118 1.23 10.97 2.00
C THR A 118 1.67 12.26 1.33
N GLU A 119 2.97 12.57 1.35
CA GLU A 119 3.50 13.74 0.66
C GLU A 119 3.34 13.62 -0.87
N ALA A 120 3.53 12.42 -1.42
CA ALA A 120 3.36 12.16 -2.84
C ALA A 120 1.91 12.41 -3.29
N THR A 121 0.94 11.80 -2.64
CA THR A 121 -0.49 11.92 -2.98
C THR A 121 -1.02 13.34 -2.74
N LEU A 122 -0.65 13.96 -1.61
CA LEU A 122 -0.98 15.37 -1.31
C LEU A 122 -0.46 16.32 -2.41
N SER A 123 0.76 16.08 -2.89
CA SER A 123 1.36 16.89 -3.95
C SER A 123 0.73 16.65 -5.31
N ALA A 124 0.38 15.39 -5.62
CA ALA A 124 -0.29 15.04 -6.87
C ALA A 124 -1.67 15.69 -6.99
N ILE A 125 -2.50 15.68 -5.93
CA ILE A 125 -3.82 16.38 -5.99
C ILE A 125 -3.69 17.89 -6.00
N ARG A 126 -2.67 18.47 -5.32
CA ARG A 126 -2.38 19.90 -5.43
C ARG A 126 -2.02 20.28 -6.87
N LEU A 127 -1.18 19.46 -7.52
CA LEU A 127 -0.82 19.63 -8.91
C LEU A 127 -2.07 19.51 -9.81
N ALA A 128 -2.91 18.50 -9.61
CA ALA A 128 -4.13 18.34 -10.38
C ALA A 128 -5.05 19.56 -10.27
N ARG A 129 -5.26 20.08 -9.05
CA ARG A 129 -6.06 21.30 -8.84
C ARG A 129 -5.43 22.53 -9.51
N GLY A 130 -4.11 22.69 -9.37
CA GLY A 130 -3.40 23.83 -9.97
C GLY A 130 -3.40 23.81 -11.48
N ALA A 131 -3.17 22.64 -12.09
CA ALA A 131 -3.10 22.46 -13.53
C ALA A 131 -4.46 22.59 -14.23
N THR A 132 -5.54 22.16 -13.59
CA THR A 132 -6.89 22.22 -14.16
C THR A 132 -7.66 23.49 -13.80
N GLY A 133 -7.24 24.18 -12.72
CA GLY A 133 -8.01 25.29 -12.14
C GLY A 133 -9.28 24.85 -11.42
N ARG A 134 -9.50 23.53 -11.23
CA ARG A 134 -10.67 22.93 -10.59
C ARG A 134 -10.37 22.54 -9.14
N THR A 135 -11.41 22.29 -8.33
CA THR A 135 -11.25 22.10 -6.88
C THR A 135 -11.59 20.69 -6.40
N SER A 136 -12.55 20.03 -7.04
CA SER A 136 -13.04 18.73 -6.59
C SER A 136 -12.08 17.60 -6.97
N ILE A 137 -11.94 16.61 -6.09
CA ILE A 137 -11.25 15.37 -6.38
C ILE A 137 -12.18 14.17 -6.16
N VAL A 138 -11.94 13.09 -6.86
CA VAL A 138 -12.63 11.82 -6.67
C VAL A 138 -11.67 10.80 -6.06
N LYS A 139 -12.13 10.06 -5.05
CA LYS A 139 -11.46 8.87 -4.51
C LYS A 139 -12.45 7.71 -4.37
N PHE A 140 -11.98 6.54 -3.94
CA PHE A 140 -12.82 5.35 -3.78
C PHE A 140 -12.96 4.92 -2.32
N GLU A 141 -14.10 4.31 -2.00
CA GLU A 141 -14.33 3.67 -0.71
C GLU A 141 -13.29 2.57 -0.48
N GLY A 142 -12.80 2.46 0.74
CA GLY A 142 -11.76 1.50 1.09
C GLY A 142 -10.33 1.90 0.67
N CYS A 143 -10.14 2.84 -0.27
CA CYS A 143 -8.82 3.34 -0.64
C CYS A 143 -8.24 4.30 0.41
N TYR A 144 -6.95 4.15 0.68
CA TYR A 144 -6.18 5.03 1.55
C TYR A 144 -5.04 5.71 0.78
N HIS A 145 -5.03 7.03 0.81
CA HIS A 145 -4.05 7.85 0.09
C HIS A 145 -3.21 8.72 1.03
N GLY A 146 -2.88 8.20 2.22
CA GLY A 146 -2.21 8.97 3.26
C GLY A 146 -3.18 9.81 4.10
N HIS A 147 -2.61 10.59 5.03
CA HIS A 147 -3.37 11.33 6.04
C HIS A 147 -3.48 12.83 5.75
N GLY A 148 -3.38 13.23 4.49
CA GLY A 148 -3.73 14.59 4.08
C GLY A 148 -5.23 14.85 4.23
N ASP A 149 -5.62 16.05 4.68
CA ASP A 149 -7.01 16.40 5.02
C ASP A 149 -8.01 16.10 3.90
N SER A 150 -7.62 16.27 2.63
CA SER A 150 -8.46 15.92 1.49
C SER A 150 -8.79 14.43 1.36
N PHE A 151 -8.04 13.54 2.03
CA PHE A 151 -8.24 12.09 1.94
C PHE A 151 -8.93 11.49 3.17
N LEU A 152 -8.98 12.23 4.29
CA LEU A 152 -9.64 11.81 5.53
C LEU A 152 -11.15 12.10 5.46
N VAL A 153 -11.77 11.60 4.41
CA VAL A 153 -13.18 11.78 4.09
C VAL A 153 -13.82 10.41 3.91
N LYS A 154 -14.97 10.20 4.58
CA LYS A 154 -15.82 9.03 4.40
C LYS A 154 -17.09 9.44 3.69
N ALA A 155 -17.42 8.84 2.55
CA ALA A 155 -18.76 8.95 1.97
C ALA A 155 -19.74 8.08 2.75
N GLY A 156 -20.94 8.61 2.97
CA GLY A 156 -22.07 7.79 3.34
C GLY A 156 -22.49 6.85 2.19
N SER A 157 -23.44 5.95 2.45
CA SER A 157 -23.98 4.98 1.50
C SER A 157 -24.79 5.66 0.38
N GLY A 158 -24.10 6.29 -0.55
CA GLY A 158 -24.71 6.93 -1.71
C GLY A 158 -23.64 7.70 -2.50
N ALA A 159 -23.45 7.34 -3.75
CA ALA A 159 -22.40 7.86 -4.64
C ALA A 159 -22.41 9.39 -4.81
N LEU A 160 -23.50 10.06 -4.48
CA LEU A 160 -23.71 11.50 -4.66
C LEU A 160 -23.70 12.28 -3.35
N THR A 161 -23.35 11.66 -2.23
CA THR A 161 -23.32 12.34 -0.94
C THR A 161 -21.98 13.04 -0.77
N LEU A 162 -22.00 14.33 -0.50
CA LEU A 162 -20.82 15.10 -0.10
C LEU A 162 -20.14 14.41 1.07
N GLY A 163 -18.81 14.27 0.97
CA GLY A 163 -18.01 13.55 1.95
C GLY A 163 -18.19 14.08 3.37
N VAL A 164 -18.21 13.16 4.33
CA VAL A 164 -18.19 13.50 5.74
C VAL A 164 -16.79 13.29 6.26
N PRO A 165 -16.19 14.24 7.02
CA PRO A 165 -14.88 14.04 7.61
C PRO A 165 -14.84 12.77 8.44
N THR A 166 -13.86 11.90 8.20
CA THR A 166 -13.63 10.69 8.99
C THR A 166 -12.86 11.00 10.28
N SER A 167 -12.09 12.10 10.24
CA SER A 167 -11.27 12.55 11.37
C SER A 167 -11.76 13.90 11.89
N PRO A 168 -11.95 14.04 13.21
CA PRO A 168 -12.06 15.35 13.83
C PRO A 168 -10.85 16.22 13.47
N GLY A 169 -11.08 17.50 13.19
CA GLY A 169 -10.03 18.45 12.78
C GLY A 169 -9.98 18.71 11.28
N VAL A 170 -10.60 17.88 10.45
CA VAL A 170 -10.76 18.16 9.02
C VAL A 170 -11.92 19.15 8.82
N PRO A 171 -11.67 20.34 8.24
CA PRO A 171 -12.76 21.30 7.99
C PRO A 171 -13.76 20.74 6.98
N LYS A 172 -15.06 20.93 7.26
CA LYS A 172 -16.14 20.47 6.36
C LYS A 172 -16.00 21.04 4.95
N ALA A 173 -15.62 22.31 4.82
CA ALA A 173 -15.42 22.95 3.52
C ALA A 173 -14.35 22.27 2.65
N LEU A 174 -13.33 21.65 3.28
CA LEU A 174 -12.32 20.86 2.56
C LEU A 174 -12.82 19.45 2.25
N ALA A 175 -13.54 18.83 3.20
CA ALA A 175 -14.14 17.52 3.02
C ALA A 175 -15.17 17.52 1.87
N ASP A 176 -15.96 18.57 1.72
CA ASP A 176 -16.96 18.74 0.66
C ASP A 176 -16.34 18.77 -0.77
N LEU A 177 -15.03 19.01 -0.89
CA LEU A 177 -14.31 18.97 -2.17
C LEU A 177 -13.82 17.57 -2.55
N THR A 178 -14.10 16.56 -1.73
CA THR A 178 -13.70 15.17 -2.01
C THR A 178 -14.95 14.31 -2.20
N LEU A 179 -15.15 13.87 -3.42
CA LEU A 179 -16.21 12.97 -3.83
C LEU A 179 -15.73 11.52 -3.69
N THR A 180 -16.63 10.62 -3.27
CA THR A 180 -16.27 9.22 -3.07
C THR A 180 -17.16 8.32 -3.89
N LEU A 181 -16.56 7.33 -4.56
CA LEU A 181 -17.23 6.33 -5.38
C LEU A 181 -17.03 4.92 -4.80
N PRO A 182 -17.96 4.00 -5.00
CA PRO A 182 -17.72 2.58 -4.83
C PRO A 182 -16.65 2.10 -5.82
N TYR A 183 -15.73 1.25 -5.36
CA TYR A 183 -14.74 0.63 -6.24
C TYR A 183 -15.38 -0.47 -7.10
N ASN A 184 -14.96 -0.59 -8.37
CA ASN A 184 -15.52 -1.50 -9.37
C ASN A 184 -16.99 -1.23 -9.78
N ASP A 185 -17.49 -0.03 -9.55
CA ASP A 185 -18.83 0.39 -10.00
C ASP A 185 -18.74 1.34 -11.19
N PHE A 186 -18.96 0.79 -12.40
CA PHE A 186 -18.92 1.54 -13.67
C PHE A 186 -20.04 2.57 -13.78
N ASP A 187 -21.23 2.21 -13.32
CA ASP A 187 -22.42 3.05 -13.45
C ASP A 187 -22.33 4.26 -12.50
N ALA A 188 -21.90 4.04 -11.27
CA ALA A 188 -21.68 5.11 -10.30
C ALA A 188 -20.61 6.10 -10.80
N ALA A 189 -19.50 5.60 -11.37
CA ALA A 189 -18.47 6.46 -11.94
C ALA A 189 -19.00 7.29 -13.09
N THR A 190 -19.73 6.67 -14.04
CA THR A 190 -20.34 7.35 -15.18
C THR A 190 -21.34 8.40 -14.74
N ALA A 191 -22.22 8.07 -13.79
CA ALA A 191 -23.23 9.00 -13.26
C ALA A 191 -22.59 10.24 -12.63
N LEU A 192 -21.56 10.04 -11.78
CA LEU A 192 -20.85 11.15 -11.14
C LEU A 192 -20.18 12.08 -12.18
N PHE A 193 -19.47 11.51 -13.16
CA PHE A 193 -18.82 12.32 -14.18
C PHE A 193 -19.82 13.07 -15.08
N ASN A 194 -20.97 12.47 -15.39
CA ASN A 194 -22.03 13.16 -16.15
C ASN A 194 -22.64 14.33 -15.36
N GLU A 195 -22.70 14.23 -14.02
CA GLU A 195 -23.29 15.27 -13.18
C GLU A 195 -22.31 16.42 -12.90
N VAL A 196 -21.08 16.11 -12.46
CA VAL A 196 -20.12 17.10 -11.95
C VAL A 196 -18.73 17.02 -12.57
N GLY A 197 -18.56 16.28 -13.67
CA GLY A 197 -17.25 16.02 -14.28
C GLY A 197 -16.48 17.28 -14.67
N ALA A 198 -17.17 18.39 -14.99
CA ALA A 198 -16.56 19.69 -15.29
C ALA A 198 -15.84 20.33 -14.09
N ASP A 199 -16.19 19.96 -12.85
CA ASP A 199 -15.61 20.49 -11.61
C ASP A 199 -14.51 19.61 -11.05
N ILE A 200 -14.34 18.39 -11.58
CA ILE A 200 -13.36 17.42 -11.10
C ILE A 200 -11.96 17.78 -11.61
N ALA A 201 -11.05 18.10 -10.69
CA ALA A 201 -9.64 18.32 -10.97
C ALA A 201 -8.91 17.01 -11.28
N GLY A 202 -9.22 15.97 -10.54
CA GLY A 202 -8.62 14.65 -10.72
C GLY A 202 -9.34 13.56 -9.96
N LEU A 203 -9.13 12.33 -10.43
CA LEU A 203 -9.55 11.10 -9.80
C LEU A 203 -8.31 10.35 -9.36
N ILE A 204 -8.23 10.02 -8.06
CA ILE A 204 -7.14 9.21 -7.50
C ILE A 204 -7.66 7.83 -7.11
N ILE A 205 -6.91 6.79 -7.48
CA ILE A 205 -7.27 5.40 -7.24
C ILE A 205 -6.05 4.55 -6.88
N GLU A 206 -6.18 3.63 -5.93
CA GLU A 206 -5.30 2.47 -5.84
C GLU A 206 -5.71 1.49 -6.96
N PRO A 207 -4.87 1.23 -7.98
CA PRO A 207 -5.27 0.37 -9.12
C PRO A 207 -5.60 -1.06 -8.70
N VAL A 208 -4.98 -1.55 -7.64
CA VAL A 208 -5.40 -2.70 -6.82
C VAL A 208 -5.52 -2.17 -5.41
N VAL A 209 -6.71 -2.25 -4.83
CA VAL A 209 -6.95 -1.72 -3.48
C VAL A 209 -6.27 -2.60 -2.46
N GLY A 210 -5.32 -2.07 -1.70
CA GLY A 210 -4.58 -2.79 -0.66
C GLY A 210 -5.00 -2.41 0.76
N ASN A 211 -5.76 -1.32 0.91
CA ASN A 211 -6.24 -0.81 2.20
C ASN A 211 -7.70 -1.21 2.52
N ALA A 212 -8.28 -2.08 1.69
CA ALA A 212 -9.52 -2.80 1.96
C ALA A 212 -9.33 -4.30 1.73
N ASN A 213 -8.22 -4.84 2.24
CA ASN A 213 -7.66 -6.13 1.88
C ASN A 213 -7.08 -6.07 0.45
N CYS A 214 -7.08 -7.12 -0.36
CA CYS A 214 -6.58 -7.07 -1.74
C CYS A 214 -7.76 -7.15 -2.72
N LEU A 215 -8.23 -6.01 -3.25
CA LEU A 215 -9.33 -5.97 -4.20
C LEU A 215 -8.80 -5.64 -5.60
N PRO A 216 -8.79 -6.60 -6.54
CA PRO A 216 -8.39 -6.34 -7.92
C PRO A 216 -9.45 -5.56 -8.70
N PRO A 217 -9.05 -4.76 -9.71
CA PRO A 217 -10.01 -4.12 -10.58
C PRO A 217 -10.69 -5.15 -11.48
N ARG A 218 -11.98 -4.97 -11.74
CA ARG A 218 -12.71 -5.71 -12.78
C ARG A 218 -12.15 -5.39 -14.17
N ASP A 219 -12.28 -6.32 -15.07
CA ASP A 219 -11.82 -6.15 -16.44
C ASP A 219 -12.42 -4.88 -17.07
N GLY A 220 -11.54 -4.04 -17.61
CA GLY A 220 -11.92 -2.77 -18.23
C GLY A 220 -12.21 -1.61 -17.27
N TYR A 221 -12.26 -1.83 -15.95
CA TYR A 221 -12.62 -0.76 -15.01
C TYR A 221 -11.62 0.42 -15.01
N LEU A 222 -10.33 0.14 -14.95
CA LEU A 222 -9.30 1.19 -14.99
C LEU A 222 -9.31 1.96 -16.30
N GLN A 223 -9.54 1.26 -17.43
CA GLN A 223 -9.70 1.92 -18.75
C GLN A 223 -10.94 2.80 -18.78
N HIS A 224 -12.06 2.34 -18.25
CA HIS A 224 -13.28 3.13 -18.13
C HIS A 224 -13.06 4.45 -17.37
N LEU A 225 -12.34 4.41 -16.23
CA LEU A 225 -11.97 5.62 -15.48
C LEU A 225 -11.03 6.53 -16.28
N ARG A 226 -10.08 5.97 -17.04
CA ARG A 226 -9.23 6.74 -17.96
C ARG A 226 -10.05 7.49 -19.00
N ASP A 227 -11.02 6.81 -19.60
CA ASP A 227 -11.87 7.38 -20.64
C ASP A 227 -12.75 8.52 -20.09
N LEU A 228 -13.37 8.32 -18.91
CA LEU A 228 -14.13 9.36 -18.23
C LEU A 228 -13.26 10.59 -17.90
N CYS A 229 -12.08 10.38 -17.35
CA CYS A 229 -11.15 11.48 -17.06
C CYS A 229 -10.78 12.24 -18.33
N THR A 230 -10.48 11.54 -19.43
CA THR A 230 -10.14 12.15 -20.73
C THR A 230 -11.30 12.95 -21.29
N GLN A 231 -12.52 12.39 -21.27
CA GLN A 231 -13.73 13.03 -21.79
C GLN A 231 -14.06 14.33 -21.07
N HIS A 232 -13.86 14.37 -19.75
CA HIS A 232 -14.22 15.51 -18.90
C HIS A 232 -13.03 16.45 -18.59
N GLY A 233 -11.81 16.12 -19.08
CA GLY A 233 -10.59 16.91 -18.83
C GLY A 233 -10.15 16.89 -17.37
N ALA A 234 -10.50 15.84 -16.62
CA ALA A 234 -9.97 15.55 -15.28
C ALA A 234 -8.67 14.75 -15.40
N LEU A 235 -7.79 14.84 -14.40
CA LEU A 235 -6.56 14.07 -14.38
C LEU A 235 -6.76 12.72 -13.68
N LEU A 236 -6.32 11.64 -14.31
CA LEU A 236 -6.26 10.32 -13.68
C LEU A 236 -4.94 10.19 -12.89
N ILE A 237 -5.04 9.86 -11.61
CA ILE A 237 -3.90 9.67 -10.71
C ILE A 237 -3.92 8.23 -10.21
N PHE A 238 -2.89 7.44 -10.55
CA PHE A 238 -2.69 6.13 -9.94
C PHE A 238 -1.86 6.26 -8.67
N ASP A 239 -2.46 5.87 -7.55
CA ASP A 239 -1.72 5.66 -6.31
C ASP A 239 -1.04 4.30 -6.36
N GLU A 240 0.19 4.31 -6.82
CA GLU A 240 1.08 3.15 -6.91
C GLU A 240 2.00 3.02 -5.68
N VAL A 241 1.69 3.69 -4.58
CA VAL A 241 2.48 3.60 -3.35
C VAL A 241 2.57 2.16 -2.86
N MET A 242 1.53 1.34 -3.07
CA MET A 242 1.52 -0.08 -2.73
C MET A 242 1.82 -0.98 -3.92
N THR A 243 1.22 -0.72 -5.07
CA THR A 243 1.27 -1.57 -6.27
C THR A 243 2.54 -1.38 -7.10
N GLY A 244 3.15 -0.20 -7.04
CA GLY A 244 4.37 0.13 -7.79
C GLY A 244 5.51 -0.82 -7.48
N PHE A 245 6.11 -1.42 -8.50
CA PHE A 245 7.16 -2.44 -8.40
C PHE A 245 6.77 -3.71 -7.63
N ARG A 246 5.52 -3.84 -7.19
CA ARG A 246 5.02 -5.02 -6.48
C ARG A 246 4.21 -5.95 -7.36
N VAL A 247 3.29 -5.43 -8.14
CA VAL A 247 2.41 -6.25 -8.99
C VAL A 247 2.99 -6.49 -10.37
N ALA A 248 3.95 -5.69 -10.80
CA ALA A 248 4.79 -5.83 -11.97
C ALA A 248 5.95 -4.81 -11.87
N LEU A 249 6.99 -4.94 -12.70
CA LEU A 249 8.14 -4.02 -12.72
C LEU A 249 7.72 -2.56 -13.01
N GLY A 250 6.78 -2.34 -13.93
CA GLY A 250 6.21 -1.01 -14.21
C GLY A 250 4.95 -0.70 -13.42
N GLY A 251 4.68 -1.40 -12.31
CA GLY A 251 3.50 -1.20 -11.48
C GLY A 251 2.20 -1.72 -12.10
N ALA A 252 1.07 -1.32 -11.52
CA ALA A 252 -0.25 -1.71 -12.00
C ALA A 252 -0.56 -1.13 -13.39
N GLN A 253 -0.05 0.06 -13.72
CA GLN A 253 -0.20 0.65 -15.05
C GLN A 253 0.38 -0.23 -16.16
N ALA A 254 1.53 -0.88 -15.93
CA ALA A 254 2.09 -1.83 -16.88
C ALA A 254 1.29 -3.14 -16.91
N ARG A 255 0.85 -3.64 -15.75
CA ARG A 255 0.07 -4.88 -15.65
C ARG A 255 -1.29 -4.80 -16.36
N TYR A 256 -1.99 -3.68 -16.21
CA TYR A 256 -3.33 -3.48 -16.77
C TYR A 256 -3.37 -2.69 -18.09
N GLY A 257 -2.23 -2.19 -18.57
CA GLY A 257 -2.13 -1.47 -19.84
C GLY A 257 -2.82 -0.10 -19.83
N VAL A 258 -2.99 0.53 -18.67
CA VAL A 258 -3.65 1.83 -18.54
C VAL A 258 -2.66 2.87 -18.02
N THR A 259 -2.48 3.97 -18.75
CA THR A 259 -1.54 5.04 -18.43
C THR A 259 -2.28 6.21 -17.76
N PRO A 260 -2.01 6.52 -16.47
CA PRO A 260 -2.53 7.70 -15.81
C PRO A 260 -1.80 8.97 -16.24
N ASP A 261 -2.34 10.14 -15.88
CA ASP A 261 -1.66 11.44 -16.07
C ASP A 261 -0.56 11.66 -15.03
N LEU A 262 -0.82 11.22 -13.80
CA LEU A 262 0.10 11.27 -12.66
C LEU A 262 0.13 9.94 -11.93
N SER A 263 1.27 9.62 -11.32
CA SER A 263 1.44 8.44 -10.46
C SER A 263 2.16 8.83 -9.17
N THR A 264 1.80 8.16 -8.06
CA THR A 264 2.49 8.31 -6.78
C THR A 264 3.13 7.00 -6.36
N PHE A 265 4.31 7.07 -5.79
CA PHE A 265 5.12 5.93 -5.35
C PHE A 265 5.61 6.12 -3.93
N GLY A 266 5.99 5.04 -3.30
CA GLY A 266 6.59 4.98 -1.97
C GLY A 266 7.05 3.56 -1.67
N LYS A 267 7.09 3.22 -0.40
CA LYS A 267 7.35 1.84 0.06
C LYS A 267 8.59 1.21 -0.60
N ILE A 268 8.40 0.40 -1.66
CA ILE A 268 9.47 -0.36 -2.33
C ILE A 268 10.59 0.54 -2.85
N ILE A 269 10.25 1.71 -3.42
CA ILE A 269 11.26 2.65 -3.95
C ILE A 269 12.17 3.25 -2.87
N GLY A 270 11.89 3.02 -1.61
CA GLY A 270 12.72 3.42 -0.48
C GLY A 270 13.65 2.31 0.02
N GLY A 271 13.47 1.05 -0.41
CA GLY A 271 14.28 -0.07 0.08
C GLY A 271 14.24 -0.25 1.60
N GLY A 272 13.17 0.23 2.27
CA GLY A 272 13.02 0.26 3.72
C GLY A 272 13.26 1.64 4.36
N MET A 273 13.78 2.61 3.62
CA MET A 273 13.96 3.99 4.09
C MET A 273 12.71 4.84 3.78
N PRO A 274 12.48 5.94 4.55
CA PRO A 274 11.38 6.86 4.29
C PRO A 274 11.54 7.56 2.95
N VAL A 275 10.71 7.23 1.98
CA VAL A 275 10.71 7.77 0.62
C VAL A 275 9.30 7.79 0.05
N GLY A 276 9.01 8.79 -0.76
CA GLY A 276 7.92 8.83 -1.70
C GLY A 276 8.34 9.52 -2.98
N ALA A 277 7.53 9.42 -4.01
CA ALA A 277 7.71 10.15 -5.26
C ALA A 277 6.35 10.40 -5.91
N TYR A 278 6.23 11.47 -6.66
CA TYR A 278 5.12 11.67 -7.59
C TYR A 278 5.67 12.19 -8.92
N GLY A 279 5.01 11.84 -9.98
CA GLY A 279 5.44 12.21 -11.31
C GLY A 279 4.40 11.83 -12.35
N GLY A 280 4.72 12.07 -13.61
CA GLY A 280 3.84 11.79 -14.74
C GLY A 280 4.20 12.63 -15.93
N ARG A 281 3.19 13.10 -16.66
CA ARG A 281 3.34 13.93 -17.85
C ARG A 281 4.19 15.17 -17.57
N ARG A 282 5.11 15.46 -18.47
CA ARG A 282 6.05 16.59 -18.36
C ARG A 282 5.36 17.95 -18.26
N ASP A 283 4.34 18.19 -19.08
CA ASP A 283 3.58 19.45 -19.12
C ASP A 283 2.87 19.75 -17.77
N LEU A 284 2.54 18.73 -16.99
CA LEU A 284 2.00 18.86 -15.64
C LEU A 284 3.14 19.11 -14.64
N MET A 285 4.19 18.29 -14.69
CA MET A 285 5.27 18.36 -13.72
C MET A 285 6.08 19.65 -13.81
N GLU A 286 6.20 20.27 -14.97
CA GLU A 286 6.82 21.58 -15.16
C GLU A 286 6.05 22.75 -14.51
N GLN A 287 4.82 22.50 -14.04
CA GLN A 287 4.09 23.50 -13.24
C GLN A 287 4.49 23.49 -11.75
N ILE A 288 5.33 22.56 -11.32
CA ILE A 288 5.87 22.52 -9.95
C ILE A 288 7.05 23.47 -9.82
N ALA A 289 7.08 24.22 -8.73
CA ALA A 289 8.20 25.11 -8.40
C ALA A 289 9.55 24.35 -8.34
N PRO A 290 10.66 24.89 -8.84
CA PRO A 290 10.85 26.28 -9.32
C PRO A 290 10.51 26.49 -10.80
N ALA A 291 10.14 25.44 -11.57
CA ALA A 291 9.82 25.59 -12.98
C ALA A 291 8.46 26.30 -13.20
N GLY A 292 7.49 26.03 -12.33
CA GLY A 292 6.16 26.63 -12.35
C GLY A 292 5.74 27.20 -11.00
N PRO A 293 4.47 27.64 -10.87
CA PRO A 293 3.99 28.34 -9.69
C PRO A 293 3.53 27.44 -8.54
N ILE A 294 3.31 26.14 -8.80
CA ILE A 294 2.73 25.22 -7.80
C ILE A 294 3.80 24.78 -6.81
N TYR A 295 3.66 25.17 -5.55
CA TYR A 295 4.69 24.97 -4.54
C TYR A 295 4.67 23.58 -3.91
N GLN A 296 5.84 22.95 -3.82
CA GLN A 296 6.17 21.79 -3.03
C GLN A 296 7.64 21.86 -2.62
N ALA A 297 7.96 21.51 -1.38
CA ALA A 297 9.32 21.45 -0.86
C ALA A 297 9.45 20.35 0.20
N GLY A 298 10.65 19.84 0.40
CA GLY A 298 10.96 18.83 1.43
C GLY A 298 12.45 18.85 1.77
N THR A 299 12.79 19.14 3.02
CA THR A 299 14.18 19.25 3.49
C THR A 299 14.99 17.97 3.25
N LEU A 300 14.36 16.80 3.41
CA LEU A 300 15.01 15.49 3.26
C LEU A 300 14.60 14.76 1.98
N SER A 301 13.87 15.42 1.07
CA SER A 301 13.52 14.83 -0.23
C SER A 301 14.80 14.57 -1.03
N GLY A 302 14.92 13.34 -1.56
CA GLY A 302 16.16 12.94 -2.25
C GLY A 302 17.33 12.63 -1.31
N ASN A 303 17.05 12.29 -0.03
CA ASN A 303 18.09 11.92 0.94
C ASN A 303 19.04 10.86 0.36
N PRO A 304 20.38 11.06 0.39
CA PRO A 304 21.35 10.20 -0.28
C PRO A 304 21.31 8.74 0.21
N VAL A 305 21.08 8.53 1.50
CA VAL A 305 20.97 7.17 2.09
C VAL A 305 19.70 6.49 1.62
N ALA A 306 18.59 7.22 1.55
CA ALA A 306 17.33 6.71 1.06
C ALA A 306 17.39 6.42 -0.45
N MET A 307 18.03 7.28 -1.24
CA MET A 307 18.26 7.03 -2.68
C MET A 307 19.12 5.79 -2.90
N ALA A 308 20.19 5.62 -2.13
CA ALA A 308 21.05 4.42 -2.23
C ALA A 308 20.30 3.13 -1.89
N ALA A 309 19.46 3.15 -0.87
CA ALA A 309 18.62 1.99 -0.51
C ALA A 309 17.61 1.68 -1.62
N GLY A 310 16.93 2.70 -2.12
CA GLY A 310 15.93 2.57 -3.18
C GLY A 310 16.52 2.08 -4.49
N LEU A 311 17.65 2.63 -4.92
CA LEU A 311 18.36 2.18 -6.14
C LEU A 311 18.74 0.71 -6.05
N ALA A 312 19.33 0.27 -4.94
CA ALA A 312 19.66 -1.14 -4.72
C ALA A 312 18.40 -2.03 -4.72
N MET A 313 17.28 -1.56 -4.22
CA MET A 313 16.00 -2.29 -4.30
C MET A 313 15.47 -2.34 -5.74
N LEU A 314 15.54 -1.24 -6.49
CA LEU A 314 15.13 -1.22 -7.90
C LEU A 314 15.99 -2.15 -8.76
N ASP A 315 17.27 -2.29 -8.47
CA ASP A 315 18.12 -3.27 -9.14
C ASP A 315 17.62 -4.70 -8.91
N LEU A 316 17.30 -5.06 -7.67
CA LEU A 316 16.77 -6.39 -7.31
C LEU A 316 15.44 -6.70 -8.01
N VAL A 317 14.48 -5.79 -7.95
CA VAL A 317 13.15 -6.04 -8.56
C VAL A 317 13.20 -5.98 -10.09
N SER A 318 14.27 -5.46 -10.68
CA SER A 318 14.51 -5.44 -12.12
C SER A 318 15.17 -6.73 -12.65
N GLU A 319 15.56 -7.66 -11.78
CA GLU A 319 16.13 -8.93 -12.20
C GLU A 319 15.11 -9.75 -13.00
N PRO A 320 15.52 -10.37 -14.13
CA PRO A 320 14.61 -11.19 -14.93
C PRO A 320 13.96 -12.31 -14.11
N GLY A 321 12.64 -12.46 -14.22
CA GLY A 321 11.87 -13.50 -13.52
C GLY A 321 11.54 -13.16 -12.06
N PHE A 322 11.98 -12.01 -11.51
CA PHE A 322 11.68 -11.64 -10.14
C PHE A 322 10.17 -11.62 -9.85
N HIS A 323 9.38 -10.93 -10.68
CA HIS A 323 7.94 -10.82 -10.51
C HIS A 323 7.20 -12.14 -10.78
N ASP A 324 7.67 -12.94 -11.73
CA ASP A 324 7.09 -14.25 -12.03
C ASP A 324 7.25 -15.20 -10.84
N ALA A 325 8.44 -15.23 -10.23
CA ALA A 325 8.70 -16.02 -9.04
C ALA A 325 7.87 -15.55 -7.83
N LEU A 326 7.73 -14.23 -7.67
CA LEU A 326 6.93 -13.64 -6.60
C LEU A 326 5.43 -13.98 -6.74
N GLU A 327 4.90 -13.92 -7.97
CA GLU A 327 3.50 -14.26 -8.27
C GLU A 327 3.27 -15.76 -8.10
N ALA A 328 4.20 -16.61 -8.51
CA ALA A 328 4.12 -18.06 -8.28
C ALA A 328 4.09 -18.40 -6.78
N ALA A 329 4.92 -17.73 -5.96
CA ALA A 329 4.91 -17.89 -4.52
C ALA A 329 3.58 -17.43 -3.88
N SER A 330 3.02 -16.31 -4.33
CA SER A 330 1.70 -15.82 -3.90
C SER A 330 0.59 -16.82 -4.26
N ASN A 331 0.64 -17.40 -5.46
CA ASN A 331 -0.30 -18.43 -5.90
C ASN A 331 -0.23 -19.67 -5.02
N ALA A 332 0.97 -20.19 -4.76
CA ALA A 332 1.17 -21.38 -3.93
C ALA A 332 0.64 -21.18 -2.50
N LEU A 333 0.89 -20.01 -1.90
CA LEU A 333 0.36 -19.66 -0.58
C LEU A 333 -1.18 -19.63 -0.58
N CYS A 334 -1.79 -18.88 -1.49
CA CYS A 334 -3.24 -18.70 -1.54
C CYS A 334 -3.98 -20.01 -1.83
N ASP A 335 -3.50 -20.79 -2.81
CA ASP A 335 -4.09 -22.10 -3.14
C ASP A 335 -4.01 -23.07 -1.95
N GLY A 336 -2.89 -23.04 -1.22
CA GLY A 336 -2.69 -23.84 -0.02
C GLY A 336 -3.58 -23.42 1.15
N LEU A 337 -3.77 -22.12 1.37
CA LEU A 337 -4.70 -21.59 2.39
C LEU A 337 -6.14 -21.99 2.09
N GLU A 338 -6.60 -21.84 0.84
CA GLU A 338 -7.93 -22.26 0.43
C GLU A 338 -8.14 -23.78 0.53
N ALA A 339 -7.11 -24.57 0.24
CA ALA A 339 -7.16 -26.02 0.43
C ALA A 339 -7.32 -26.37 1.90
N ALA A 340 -6.52 -25.79 2.79
CA ALA A 340 -6.59 -26.02 4.24
C ALA A 340 -7.96 -25.62 4.84
N ALA A 341 -8.53 -24.50 4.37
CA ALA A 341 -9.85 -24.05 4.79
C ALA A 341 -10.96 -25.06 4.33
N ARG A 342 -10.88 -25.54 3.08
CA ARG A 342 -11.83 -26.55 2.56
C ARG A 342 -11.79 -27.85 3.34
N GLU A 343 -10.61 -28.32 3.76
CA GLU A 343 -10.45 -29.54 4.56
C GLU A 343 -11.19 -29.47 5.90
N THR A 344 -11.32 -28.26 6.46
CA THR A 344 -11.97 -28.03 7.76
C THR A 344 -13.41 -27.52 7.63
N GLY A 345 -13.86 -27.20 6.42
CA GLY A 345 -15.20 -26.63 6.17
C GLY A 345 -15.35 -25.18 6.60
N VAL A 346 -14.25 -24.45 6.86
CA VAL A 346 -14.30 -23.02 7.19
C VAL A 346 -14.55 -22.21 5.91
N PRO A 347 -15.58 -21.35 5.87
CA PRO A 347 -15.82 -20.45 4.73
C PRO A 347 -14.65 -19.48 4.54
N PHE A 348 -13.96 -19.59 3.40
CA PHE A 348 -12.75 -18.81 3.16
C PHE A 348 -12.43 -18.71 1.67
N THR A 349 -12.03 -17.53 1.22
CA THR A 349 -11.51 -17.30 -0.13
C THR A 349 -10.35 -16.31 -0.11
N THR A 350 -9.55 -16.31 -1.16
CA THR A 350 -8.43 -15.36 -1.33
C THR A 350 -8.57 -14.56 -2.62
N THR A 351 -7.93 -13.41 -2.65
CA THR A 351 -7.61 -12.67 -3.89
C THR A 351 -6.11 -12.44 -3.95
N ARG A 352 -5.56 -12.25 -5.14
CA ARG A 352 -4.12 -12.03 -5.32
C ARG A 352 -3.80 -11.28 -6.61
N VAL A 353 -2.80 -10.41 -6.53
CA VAL A 353 -2.25 -9.70 -7.71
C VAL A 353 -0.74 -9.54 -7.50
N GLY A 354 0.08 -10.22 -8.31
CA GLY A 354 1.53 -10.21 -8.16
C GLY A 354 1.96 -10.64 -6.75
N GLY A 355 2.71 -9.77 -6.06
CA GLY A 355 3.16 -9.99 -4.68
C GLY A 355 2.21 -9.52 -3.59
N MET A 356 0.93 -9.31 -3.89
CA MET A 356 -0.12 -8.93 -2.93
C MET A 356 -1.18 -10.03 -2.85
N PHE A 357 -1.74 -10.24 -1.66
CA PHE A 357 -2.87 -11.16 -1.48
C PHE A 357 -3.84 -10.66 -0.41
N GLY A 358 -5.08 -11.11 -0.51
CA GLY A 358 -6.16 -10.87 0.45
C GLY A 358 -6.74 -12.16 0.99
N MET A 359 -7.23 -12.12 2.22
CA MET A 359 -7.87 -13.25 2.90
C MET A 359 -9.25 -12.83 3.39
N PHE A 360 -10.28 -13.62 3.03
CA PHE A 360 -11.66 -13.29 3.34
C PHE A 360 -12.37 -14.50 3.94
N PHE A 361 -12.92 -14.35 5.13
CA PHE A 361 -13.77 -15.34 5.78
C PHE A 361 -15.20 -15.13 5.32
N THR A 362 -15.60 -15.83 4.27
CA THR A 362 -16.89 -15.67 3.59
C THR A 362 -17.24 -16.88 2.73
N ASP A 363 -18.53 -17.10 2.49
CA ASP A 363 -19.03 -18.07 1.52
C ASP A 363 -19.02 -17.57 0.06
N GLN A 364 -18.66 -16.31 -0.17
CA GLN A 364 -18.57 -15.74 -1.51
C GLN A 364 -17.37 -16.34 -2.25
N ALA A 365 -17.59 -16.75 -3.49
CA ALA A 365 -16.53 -17.31 -4.33
C ALA A 365 -15.43 -16.29 -4.69
N TYR A 366 -15.75 -15.01 -4.66
CA TYR A 366 -14.84 -13.91 -5.03
C TYR A 366 -15.25 -12.60 -4.37
N VAL A 367 -14.27 -11.81 -3.95
CA VAL A 367 -14.46 -10.49 -3.31
C VAL A 367 -13.69 -9.45 -4.11
N ASP A 368 -14.40 -8.49 -4.70
CA ASP A 368 -13.81 -7.41 -5.52
C ASP A 368 -14.38 -6.02 -5.24
N THR A 369 -15.27 -5.92 -4.23
CA THR A 369 -15.82 -4.63 -3.79
C THR A 369 -15.61 -4.42 -2.30
N TYR A 370 -15.55 -3.14 -1.90
CA TYR A 370 -15.46 -2.76 -0.49
C TYR A 370 -16.65 -3.28 0.33
N ALA A 371 -17.86 -3.21 -0.22
CA ALA A 371 -19.07 -3.71 0.45
C ALA A 371 -18.99 -5.22 0.74
N GLN A 372 -18.46 -6.02 -0.19
CA GLN A 372 -18.24 -7.46 0.03
C GLN A 372 -17.17 -7.69 1.10
N ALA A 373 -16.05 -6.94 1.07
CA ALA A 373 -14.98 -7.06 2.06
C ALA A 373 -15.49 -6.74 3.49
N VAL A 374 -16.31 -5.68 3.64
CA VAL A 374 -16.91 -5.30 4.94
C VAL A 374 -17.92 -6.35 5.43
N ALA A 375 -18.58 -7.07 4.53
CA ALA A 375 -19.55 -8.12 4.89
C ALA A 375 -18.90 -9.44 5.33
N CYS A 376 -17.57 -9.59 5.23
CA CYS A 376 -16.85 -10.78 5.67
C CYS A 376 -16.83 -10.93 7.20
N ASP A 377 -16.66 -12.16 7.68
CA ASP A 377 -16.58 -12.46 9.13
C ASP A 377 -15.24 -12.00 9.72
N THR A 378 -15.22 -10.77 10.26
CA THR A 378 -14.05 -10.21 10.93
C THR A 378 -13.73 -10.91 12.26
N ALA A 379 -14.71 -11.55 12.91
CA ALA A 379 -14.47 -12.29 14.14
C ALA A 379 -13.73 -13.61 13.85
N ALA A 380 -14.07 -14.31 12.76
CA ALA A 380 -13.31 -15.45 12.29
C ALA A 380 -11.88 -15.06 11.90
N PHE A 381 -11.70 -13.92 11.19
CA PHE A 381 -10.37 -13.39 10.89
C PHE A 381 -9.56 -13.13 12.17
N ASN A 382 -10.14 -12.50 13.17
CA ASN A 382 -9.43 -12.19 14.43
C ASN A 382 -8.96 -13.45 15.15
N ARG A 383 -9.80 -14.49 15.22
CA ARG A 383 -9.41 -15.79 15.78
C ARG A 383 -8.27 -16.44 14.96
N PHE A 384 -8.39 -16.42 13.64
CA PHE A 384 -7.36 -16.96 12.74
C PHE A 384 -6.04 -16.20 12.90
N PHE A 385 -6.08 -14.87 12.98
CA PHE A 385 -4.89 -14.04 13.20
C PHE A 385 -4.13 -14.48 14.46
N HIS A 386 -4.82 -14.64 15.60
CA HIS A 386 -4.17 -15.06 16.84
C HIS A 386 -3.66 -16.50 16.78
N ALA A 387 -4.43 -17.40 16.19
CA ALA A 387 -4.01 -18.78 16.01
C ALA A 387 -2.76 -18.90 15.12
N MET A 388 -2.64 -18.07 14.07
CA MET A 388 -1.45 -18.00 13.23
C MET A 388 -0.26 -17.36 13.98
N LEU A 389 -0.51 -16.27 14.71
CA LEU A 389 0.53 -15.59 15.49
C LEU A 389 1.16 -16.53 16.53
N GLU A 390 0.35 -17.30 17.26
CA GLU A 390 0.82 -18.28 18.23
C GLU A 390 1.64 -19.42 17.60
N ARG A 391 1.43 -19.67 16.29
CA ARG A 391 2.19 -20.65 15.49
C ARG A 391 3.39 -20.02 14.76
N GLY A 392 3.73 -18.77 15.06
CA GLY A 392 4.89 -18.08 14.51
C GLY A 392 4.68 -17.53 13.10
N VAL A 393 3.46 -17.17 12.73
CA VAL A 393 3.15 -16.48 11.47
C VAL A 393 2.49 -15.13 11.78
N TYR A 394 3.09 -14.05 11.33
CA TYR A 394 2.58 -12.69 11.52
C TYR A 394 1.87 -12.20 10.25
N LEU A 395 0.56 -12.09 10.36
CA LEU A 395 -0.33 -11.46 9.37
C LEU A 395 -0.60 -10.00 9.75
N ALA A 396 -1.19 -9.22 8.84
CA ALA A 396 -1.62 -7.87 9.19
C ALA A 396 -2.70 -7.91 10.30
N PRO A 397 -2.59 -7.09 11.36
CA PRO A 397 -3.54 -7.09 12.47
C PRO A 397 -4.84 -6.33 12.14
N SER A 398 -5.41 -6.63 10.98
CA SER A 398 -6.69 -6.11 10.50
C SER A 398 -7.19 -6.93 9.30
N ALA A 399 -8.47 -7.29 9.29
CA ALA A 399 -9.12 -7.96 8.16
C ALA A 399 -9.18 -7.13 6.88
N PHE A 400 -8.86 -5.84 6.96
CA PHE A 400 -8.91 -4.89 5.84
C PHE A 400 -7.52 -4.54 5.28
N GLU A 401 -6.49 -5.26 5.65
CA GLU A 401 -5.14 -5.04 5.15
C GLU A 401 -4.69 -6.20 4.26
N ALA A 402 -4.06 -5.88 3.13
CA ALA A 402 -3.45 -6.88 2.27
C ALA A 402 -2.23 -7.52 2.94
N GLY A 403 -1.97 -8.79 2.60
CA GLY A 403 -0.72 -9.48 2.87
C GLY A 403 0.30 -9.24 1.75
N PHE A 404 1.59 -9.34 2.08
CA PHE A 404 2.68 -9.07 1.17
C PHE A 404 3.65 -10.25 1.07
N MET A 405 3.82 -10.75 -0.14
CA MET A 405 4.86 -11.72 -0.46
C MET A 405 6.20 -11.02 -0.68
N SER A 406 7.29 -11.66 -0.30
CA SER A 406 8.66 -11.24 -0.66
C SER A 406 9.40 -12.37 -1.34
N SER A 407 10.49 -12.05 -2.05
CA SER A 407 11.36 -13.07 -2.67
C SER A 407 12.09 -13.96 -1.64
N ALA A 408 12.04 -13.59 -0.35
CA ALA A 408 12.56 -14.41 0.74
C ALA A 408 11.56 -15.49 1.23
N HIS A 409 10.30 -15.46 0.81
CA HIS A 409 9.33 -16.50 1.10
C HIS A 409 9.50 -17.67 0.11
N ASP A 410 10.48 -18.52 0.38
CA ASP A 410 10.72 -19.73 -0.41
C ASP A 410 9.69 -20.83 -0.12
N ALA A 411 9.81 -21.95 -0.82
CA ALA A 411 8.88 -23.08 -0.65
C ALA A 411 8.83 -23.60 0.79
N ALA A 412 9.96 -23.64 1.50
CA ALA A 412 10.00 -24.12 2.87
C ALA A 412 9.29 -23.18 3.84
N VAL A 413 9.39 -21.87 3.62
CA VAL A 413 8.65 -20.86 4.41
C VAL A 413 7.15 -20.93 4.14
N ILE A 414 6.76 -21.13 2.87
CA ILE A 414 5.35 -21.31 2.48
C ILE A 414 4.79 -22.60 3.11
N ASP A 415 5.51 -23.72 3.02
CA ASP A 415 5.09 -24.98 3.63
C ASP A 415 4.88 -24.87 5.15
N ALA A 416 5.81 -24.20 5.85
CA ALA A 416 5.67 -23.92 7.28
C ALA A 416 4.45 -23.04 7.61
N THR A 417 4.16 -22.06 6.75
CA THR A 417 2.96 -21.22 6.89
C THR A 417 1.69 -22.04 6.69
N LEU A 418 1.65 -22.92 5.69
CA LEU A 418 0.49 -23.76 5.40
C LEU A 418 0.25 -24.79 6.50
N GLU A 419 1.31 -25.33 7.12
CA GLU A 419 1.16 -26.19 8.30
C GLU A 419 0.56 -25.42 9.49
N ALA A 420 1.02 -24.21 9.76
CA ALA A 420 0.43 -23.35 10.77
C ALA A 420 -1.05 -23.04 10.47
N ALA A 421 -1.37 -22.79 9.20
CA ALA A 421 -2.73 -22.48 8.75
C ALA A 421 -3.69 -23.68 8.92
N ARG A 422 -3.26 -24.92 8.61
CA ARG A 422 -4.07 -26.13 8.87
C ARG A 422 -4.46 -26.23 10.34
N GLY A 423 -3.49 -26.00 11.25
CA GLY A 423 -3.76 -25.98 12.69
C GLY A 423 -4.73 -24.86 13.09
N ALA A 424 -4.58 -23.68 12.52
CA ALA A 424 -5.44 -22.53 12.80
C ALA A 424 -6.88 -22.75 12.28
N PHE A 425 -7.06 -23.26 11.06
CA PHE A 425 -8.38 -23.59 10.52
C PHE A 425 -9.07 -24.73 11.29
N ALA A 426 -8.32 -25.76 11.72
CA ALA A 426 -8.88 -26.82 12.56
C ALA A 426 -9.39 -26.30 13.91
N GLU A 427 -8.68 -25.34 14.51
CA GLU A 427 -9.10 -24.68 15.75
C GLU A 427 -10.38 -23.83 15.53
N LEU A 428 -10.46 -23.10 14.41
CA LEU A 428 -11.65 -22.32 14.05
C LEU A 428 -12.89 -23.21 13.83
N ALA A 429 -12.70 -24.37 13.19
CA ALA A 429 -13.80 -25.30 12.92
C ALA A 429 -14.31 -25.99 14.17
N ALA A 430 -13.51 -26.08 15.23
CA ALA A 430 -13.88 -26.69 16.52
C ALA A 430 -14.55 -25.70 17.49
N ALA A 431 -14.52 -24.40 17.22
CA ALA A 431 -15.06 -23.34 18.07
C ALA A 431 -16.48 -22.93 17.66
#